data_975c1ef9ece5b714d51e137276fecf00
#
_entry.id   975c1ef9ece5b714d51e137276fecf00
#
_cell.length_a   1.000
_cell.length_b   1.000
_cell.length_c   1.000
_cell.angle_alpha   90.00
_cell.angle_beta   90.00
_cell.angle_gamma   90.00
#
_symmetry.space_group_name_H-M   'P 1'
#
loop_
_entity.id
_entity.type
_entity.pdbx_description
1 polymer ?
#
loop_
_entity_poly.entity_id
_entity_poly.type
_entity_poly.pdbx_seq_one_letter_code
_entity_poly.pdbx_strand_id
1 'polypeptide(L)' 'ANHDIELTNVQGNTVSVFPFGCDSCTLTYDGLEYPLNQGTLVSYAPVGVSNVAEFDTIRITCHSGTAVIMVLAPQAEA' A
#
# COMPACT_ATOMS: atom_id res chain seq x y z
N ALA A 1 11.70 13.73 -3.34
CA ALA A 1 11.71 12.85 -4.51
C ALA A 1 10.75 11.70 -4.31
N ASN A 2 10.07 11.28 -5.37
CA ASN A 2 9.15 10.16 -5.32
C ASN A 2 9.92 8.84 -5.30
N HIS A 3 9.39 7.90 -4.56
CA HIS A 3 9.93 6.55 -4.53
C HIS A 3 8.85 5.59 -5.00
N ASP A 4 9.13 4.86 -6.05
CA ASP A 4 8.22 3.85 -6.58
C ASP A 4 8.69 2.47 -6.14
N ILE A 5 7.73 1.64 -5.74
CA ILE A 5 7.99 0.24 -5.51
C ILE A 5 7.04 -0.59 -6.35
N GLU A 6 7.56 -1.62 -6.99
CA GLU A 6 6.76 -2.52 -7.81
C GLU A 6 6.83 -3.89 -7.20
N LEU A 7 5.67 -4.49 -6.98
CA LEU A 7 5.56 -5.83 -6.39
C LEU A 7 4.94 -6.77 -7.41
N THR A 8 5.51 -7.96 -7.52
CA THR A 8 5.05 -8.97 -8.46
C THR A 8 4.60 -10.22 -7.72
N ASN A 9 3.79 -11.04 -8.37
CA ASN A 9 3.23 -12.27 -7.81
C ASN A 9 2.38 -12.01 -6.57
N VAL A 10 1.63 -10.91 -6.57
CA VAL A 10 0.89 -10.49 -5.38
C VAL A 10 -0.63 -10.53 -5.56
N GLN A 11 -1.12 -10.96 -6.72
CA GLN A 11 -2.56 -10.98 -6.96
C GLN A 11 -3.29 -11.76 -5.86
N GLY A 12 -4.30 -11.12 -5.27
CA GLY A 12 -5.07 -11.72 -4.18
C GLY A 12 -4.46 -11.53 -2.81
N ASN A 13 -3.24 -11.03 -2.72
CA ASN A 13 -2.60 -10.79 -1.43
C ASN A 13 -3.16 -9.54 -0.77
N THR A 14 -3.14 -9.55 0.56
CA THR A 14 -3.50 -8.36 1.33
C THR A 14 -2.31 -7.43 1.39
N VAL A 15 -2.54 -6.16 1.07
CA VAL A 15 -1.49 -5.13 1.10
C VAL A 15 -1.91 -4.08 2.11
N SER A 16 -1.07 -3.85 3.10
CA SER A 16 -1.33 -2.84 4.13
C SER A 16 -0.20 -1.82 4.11
N VAL A 17 -0.56 -0.55 4.17
CA VAL A 17 0.42 0.54 4.11
C VAL A 17 0.18 1.47 5.28
N PHE A 18 1.25 1.80 5.99
CA PHE A 18 1.20 2.67 7.17
C PHE A 18 2.26 3.75 7.10
N PRO A 19 1.98 4.98 7.55
CA PRO A 19 3.05 5.95 7.80
C PRO A 19 3.99 5.43 8.87
N PHE A 20 5.28 5.67 8.71
CA PHE A 20 6.28 5.20 9.65
C PHE A 20 7.31 6.30 9.89
N GLY A 21 7.49 6.66 11.16
CA GLY A 21 8.46 7.69 11.52
C GLY A 21 8.05 9.09 11.09
N CYS A 22 6.78 9.29 10.74
CA CYS A 22 6.25 10.59 10.32
C CYS A 22 4.77 10.64 10.64
N ASP A 23 4.20 11.86 10.65
CA ASP A 23 2.79 12.05 10.97
C ASP A 23 1.90 11.65 9.79
N SER A 24 2.40 11.77 8.59
CA SER A 24 1.62 11.48 7.40
C SER A 24 2.52 11.13 6.23
N CYS A 25 1.95 10.48 5.23
CA CYS A 25 2.63 10.25 3.97
C CYS A 25 1.61 10.36 2.84
N THR A 26 2.09 10.75 1.67
CA THR A 26 1.26 10.88 0.48
C THR A 26 1.65 9.81 -0.51
N LEU A 27 0.68 9.06 -1.00
CA LEU A 27 0.93 7.86 -1.78
C LEU A 27 -0.01 7.78 -2.98
N THR A 28 0.41 7.01 -3.96
CA THR A 28 -0.44 6.60 -5.08
C THR A 28 -0.36 5.08 -5.18
N TYR A 29 -1.52 4.44 -5.27
CA TYR A 29 -1.61 2.98 -5.47
C TYR A 29 -2.08 2.70 -6.88
N ASP A 30 -1.46 1.72 -7.51
CA ASP A 30 -1.85 1.25 -8.82
C ASP A 30 -1.97 -0.27 -8.76
N GLY A 31 -3.15 -0.78 -9.09
CA GLY A 31 -3.39 -2.22 -9.10
C GLY A 31 -4.02 -2.78 -7.82
N LEU A 32 -4.45 -1.92 -6.91
CA LEU A 32 -5.11 -2.35 -5.67
C LEU A 32 -6.61 -2.14 -5.79
N GLU A 33 -7.37 -2.92 -4.99
CA GLU A 33 -8.83 -2.86 -4.99
C GLU A 33 -9.33 -1.46 -4.63
N TYR A 34 -8.70 -0.84 -3.65
CA TYR A 34 -9.02 0.52 -3.26
C TYR A 34 -7.90 1.44 -3.73
N PRO A 35 -8.07 2.07 -4.89
CA PRO A 35 -7.01 2.91 -5.44
C PRO A 35 -6.83 4.18 -4.63
N LEU A 36 -5.64 4.74 -4.71
CA LEU A 36 -5.32 5.99 -4.05
C LEU A 36 -4.48 6.81 -5.03
N ASN A 37 -4.89 8.05 -5.27
CA ASN A 37 -4.18 8.92 -6.17
C ASN A 37 -3.73 10.16 -5.40
N GLN A 38 -2.45 10.18 -5.04
CA GLN A 38 -1.86 11.25 -4.25
C GLN A 38 -2.64 11.50 -2.96
N GLY A 39 -3.12 10.42 -2.36
CA GLY A 39 -3.86 10.50 -1.12
C GLY A 39 -2.94 10.52 0.08
N THR A 40 -3.41 11.12 1.16
CA THR A 40 -2.63 11.25 2.38
C THR A 40 -3.10 10.27 3.44
N LEU A 41 -2.16 9.50 3.97
CA LEU A 41 -2.39 8.65 5.13
C LEU A 41 -1.81 9.33 6.35
N VAL A 42 -2.53 9.28 7.46
CA VAL A 42 -2.07 9.88 8.71
C VAL A 42 -1.91 8.79 9.75
N SER A 43 -0.90 8.94 10.61
CA SER A 43 -0.56 7.89 11.56
C SER A 43 -1.62 7.70 12.65
N TYR A 44 -2.34 8.77 12.99
CA TYR A 44 -3.35 8.71 14.05
C TYR A 44 -4.74 8.31 13.53
N ALA A 45 -4.91 8.18 12.25
CA ALA A 45 -6.19 7.80 11.64
C ALA A 45 -5.92 6.91 10.44
N PRO A 46 -5.48 5.66 10.66
CA PRO A 46 -5.07 4.75 9.58
C PRO A 46 -6.29 4.21 8.83
N VAL A 47 -6.76 4.98 7.87
CA VAL A 47 -7.87 4.59 7.01
C VAL A 47 -7.32 3.76 5.86
N GLY A 48 -8.03 2.67 5.54
CA GLY A 48 -7.66 1.84 4.40
C GLY A 48 -6.40 1.05 4.59
N VAL A 49 -6.15 0.60 5.83
CA VAL A 49 -4.93 -0.15 6.13
C VAL A 49 -4.89 -1.51 5.47
N SER A 50 -6.04 -2.05 5.07
CA SER A 50 -6.09 -3.35 4.39
C SER A 50 -6.61 -3.15 2.99
N ASN A 51 -5.81 -3.54 2.01
CA ASN A 51 -6.15 -3.46 0.60
C ASN A 51 -5.85 -4.81 -0.02
N VAL A 52 -6.28 -5.04 -1.23
CA VAL A 52 -6.05 -6.31 -1.92
C VAL A 52 -5.47 -6.01 -3.30
N ALA A 53 -4.43 -6.74 -3.66
CA ALA A 53 -3.84 -6.63 -4.98
C ALA A 53 -4.78 -7.28 -6.00
N GLU A 54 -5.18 -6.53 -7.00
CA GLU A 54 -6.08 -7.01 -8.07
C GLU A 54 -5.32 -7.59 -9.24
N PHE A 55 -4.04 -7.28 -9.33
CA PHE A 55 -3.21 -7.74 -10.43
C PHE A 55 -1.96 -8.42 -9.88
N ASP A 56 -1.32 -9.21 -10.74
CA ASP A 56 -0.09 -9.89 -10.37
C ASP A 56 1.03 -8.91 -10.05
N THR A 57 1.02 -7.77 -10.70
CA THR A 57 1.99 -6.70 -10.47
C THR A 57 1.24 -5.44 -10.05
N ILE A 58 1.67 -4.85 -8.95
CA ILE A 58 1.13 -3.60 -8.46
C ILE A 58 2.27 -2.61 -8.26
N ARG A 59 1.91 -1.32 -8.21
CA ARG A 59 2.88 -0.26 -7.96
C ARG A 59 2.37 0.66 -6.87
N ILE A 60 3.27 1.01 -5.97
CA ILE A 60 2.98 1.97 -4.90
C ILE A 60 4.04 3.04 -4.99
N THR A 61 3.60 4.29 -5.12
CA THR A 61 4.49 5.44 -5.22
C THR A 61 4.36 6.27 -3.95
N CYS A 62 5.47 6.54 -3.29
CA CYS A 62 5.50 7.41 -2.13
C CYS A 62 5.98 8.78 -2.57
N HIS A 63 5.10 9.78 -2.47
CA HIS A 63 5.40 11.15 -2.90
C HIS A 63 6.04 11.94 -1.78
N SER A 64 5.64 11.69 -0.54
CA SER A 64 6.22 12.37 0.62
C SER A 64 6.06 11.49 1.84
N GLY A 65 6.94 11.68 2.82
CA GLY A 65 6.92 10.89 4.04
C GLY A 65 7.57 9.54 3.86
N THR A 66 7.34 8.67 4.82
CA THR A 66 7.86 7.31 4.80
C THR A 66 6.73 6.35 5.13
N ALA A 67 6.65 5.25 4.41
CA ALA A 67 5.59 4.28 4.62
C ALA A 67 6.18 2.88 4.75
N VAL A 68 5.55 2.07 5.59
CA VAL A 68 5.80 0.63 5.67
C VAL A 68 4.73 -0.07 4.88
N ILE A 69 5.13 -0.99 4.02
CA ILE A 69 4.23 -1.77 3.19
C ILE A 69 4.33 -3.21 3.66
N MET A 70 3.19 -3.78 4.06
CA MET A 70 3.11 -5.18 4.45
C MET A 70 2.29 -5.94 3.44
N VAL A 71 2.83 -7.04 2.95
CA VAL A 71 2.14 -7.90 1.99
C VAL A 71 1.95 -9.25 2.63
N LEU A 72 0.69 -9.67 2.74
CA LEU A 72 0.34 -10.95 3.35
C LEU A 72 -0.26 -11.86 2.29
N ALA A 73 0.31 -13.03 2.13
CA ALA A 73 -0.22 -14.01 1.22
C ALA A 73 -1.59 -14.50 1.69
N PRO A 74 -2.48 -14.93 0.79
CA PRO A 74 -3.75 -15.50 1.19
C PRO A 74 -3.50 -16.70 2.10
N GLN A 75 -4.32 -16.82 3.14
CA GLN A 75 -4.19 -17.97 4.04
C GLN A 75 -4.68 -19.22 3.33
N ALA A 76 -3.89 -20.28 3.43
CA ALA A 76 -4.31 -21.56 2.90
C ALA A 76 -5.46 -22.09 3.75
N GLU A 77 -6.42 -22.69 3.07
CA GLU A 77 -7.48 -23.41 3.77
C GLU A 77 -6.88 -24.61 4.49
N ALA A 78 -7.18 -24.73 5.74
CA ALA A 78 -6.71 -25.87 6.53
C ALA A 78 -7.60 -27.07 6.33
#